data_cc062acc8e347801806537b44a1cdcb7
#
_entry.id   cc062acc8e347801806537b44a1cdcb7
#
_cell.length_a   1.000
_cell.length_b   1.000
_cell.length_c   1.000
_cell.angle_alpha   90.00
_cell.angle_beta   90.00
_cell.angle_gamma   90.00
#
_symmetry.space_group_name_H-M   'P 1'
#
loop_
_entity.id
_entity.type
_entity.pdbx_description
1 polymer ?
#
loop_
_entity_poly.entity_id
_entity_poly.type
_entity_poly.pdbx_seq_one_letter_code
_entity_poly.pdbx_strand_id
1 'polypeptide(L)'
;MNSLVKQSLKFLWTHILSLALTVFLFIAFGWAIEKWGMYNFSIATSLFYISLIYSDAWNFGRIEGKAYNEVKESPLRAVIACFIPLLVGLIFILLIAFDVNSILVSFIAKVWYMPFLGFYKSDANISILALFVSIAVLPITSFIAYFAGMKNFSVLDKISALKRKKK
;
A
#
# COMPACT_ATOMS: atom_id res chain seq x y z
N MET A 1 -9.87 15.63 16.95
CA MET A 1 -8.84 14.62 16.63
C MET A 1 -7.95 15.19 15.54
N ASN A 2 -6.64 15.21 15.72
CA ASN A 2 -5.69 15.80 14.77
C ASN A 2 -5.85 15.14 13.37
N SER A 3 -5.86 15.94 12.29
CA SER A 3 -6.06 15.45 10.93
C SER A 3 -5.05 14.35 10.52
N LEU A 4 -3.81 14.45 10.99
CA LEU A 4 -2.76 13.44 10.77
C LEU A 4 -3.10 12.08 11.38
N VAL A 5 -3.61 12.06 12.62
CA VAL A 5 -4.01 10.80 13.27
C VAL A 5 -5.15 10.14 12.50
N LYS A 6 -6.12 10.93 12.03
CA LYS A 6 -7.21 10.42 11.20
C LYS A 6 -6.71 9.83 9.88
N GLN A 7 -5.75 10.48 9.22
CA GLN A 7 -5.13 9.97 8.00
C GLN A 7 -4.35 8.68 8.27
N SER A 8 -3.58 8.62 9.36
CA SER A 8 -2.79 7.44 9.74
C SER A 8 -3.68 6.22 10.03
N LEU A 9 -4.77 6.41 10.76
CA LEU A 9 -5.76 5.37 11.00
C LEU A 9 -6.46 4.92 9.71
N LYS A 10 -6.71 5.85 8.79
CA LYS A 10 -7.29 5.52 7.49
C LYS A 10 -6.34 4.64 6.66
N PHE A 11 -5.04 4.97 6.59
CA PHE A 11 -4.06 4.15 5.90
C PHE A 11 -3.89 2.77 6.54
N LEU A 12 -3.89 2.69 7.88
CA LEU A 12 -3.89 1.40 8.57
C LEU A 12 -5.12 0.57 8.21
N TRP A 13 -6.30 1.19 8.22
CA TRP A 13 -7.54 0.52 7.84
C TRP A 13 -7.53 0.03 6.40
N THR A 14 -7.07 0.87 5.46
CA THR A 14 -6.94 0.51 4.04
C THR A 14 -5.93 -0.62 3.85
N HIS A 15 -4.83 -0.63 4.62
CA HIS A 15 -3.88 -1.73 4.62
C HIS A 15 -4.56 -3.04 5.09
N ILE A 16 -5.22 -3.03 6.24
CA ILE A 16 -5.95 -4.20 6.76
C ILE A 16 -7.01 -4.70 5.76
N LEU A 17 -7.78 -3.79 5.17
CA LEU A 17 -8.77 -4.13 4.17
C LEU A 17 -8.13 -4.80 2.94
N SER A 18 -6.99 -4.28 2.47
CA SER A 18 -6.27 -4.87 1.34
C SER A 18 -5.72 -6.27 1.67
N LEU A 19 -5.27 -6.50 2.91
CA LEU A 19 -4.87 -7.83 3.38
C LEU A 19 -6.05 -8.80 3.34
N ALA A 20 -7.19 -8.41 3.91
CA ALA A 20 -8.38 -9.24 3.94
C ALA A 20 -8.84 -9.61 2.51
N LEU A 21 -8.84 -8.62 1.59
CA LEU A 21 -9.17 -8.86 0.19
C LEU A 21 -8.15 -9.76 -0.50
N THR A 22 -6.85 -9.59 -0.23
CA THR A 22 -5.81 -10.45 -0.81
C THR A 22 -5.95 -11.89 -0.33
N VAL A 23 -6.23 -12.12 0.96
CA VAL A 23 -6.52 -13.46 1.50
C VAL A 23 -7.75 -14.05 0.83
N PHE A 24 -8.83 -13.28 0.70
CA PHE A 24 -10.03 -13.73 0.00
C PHE A 24 -9.74 -14.11 -1.45
N LEU A 25 -9.02 -13.27 -2.19
CA LEU A 25 -8.62 -13.56 -3.57
C LEU A 25 -7.72 -14.80 -3.67
N PHE A 26 -6.82 -14.99 -2.71
CA PHE A 26 -5.96 -16.16 -2.64
C PHE A 26 -6.78 -17.45 -2.50
N ILE A 27 -7.78 -17.45 -1.64
CA ILE A 27 -8.67 -18.60 -1.44
C ILE A 27 -9.57 -18.81 -2.67
N ALA A 28 -10.17 -17.73 -3.18
CA ALA A 28 -11.12 -17.82 -4.31
C ALA A 28 -10.46 -18.22 -5.64
N PHE A 29 -9.21 -17.80 -5.85
CA PHE A 29 -8.47 -18.02 -7.10
C PHE A 29 -7.27 -18.96 -6.94
N GLY A 30 -7.26 -19.85 -5.95
CA GLY A 30 -6.18 -20.83 -5.73
C GLY A 30 -5.86 -21.64 -6.97
N TRP A 31 -6.86 -22.09 -7.72
CA TRP A 31 -6.72 -22.79 -9.00
C TRP A 31 -6.00 -21.96 -10.06
N ALA A 32 -6.20 -20.66 -10.11
CA ALA A 32 -5.53 -19.76 -11.04
C ALA A 32 -4.06 -19.53 -10.64
N ILE A 33 -3.78 -19.52 -9.33
CA ILE A 33 -2.43 -19.39 -8.80
C ILE A 33 -1.58 -20.61 -9.18
N GLU A 34 -2.15 -21.81 -9.15
CA GLU A 34 -1.47 -23.03 -9.62
C GLU A 34 -1.11 -22.94 -11.10
N LYS A 35 -1.98 -22.35 -11.92
CA LYS A 35 -1.77 -22.20 -13.37
C LYS A 35 -0.84 -21.04 -13.75
N TRP A 36 -0.99 -19.89 -13.09
CA TRP A 36 -0.30 -18.64 -13.48
C TRP A 36 0.90 -18.32 -12.60
N GLY A 37 1.06 -19.03 -11.49
CA GLY A 37 2.12 -18.84 -10.52
C GLY A 37 1.86 -17.70 -9.52
N MET A 38 2.45 -17.85 -8.36
CA MET A 38 2.33 -16.93 -7.23
C MET A 38 2.87 -15.53 -7.55
N TYR A 39 3.88 -15.42 -8.43
CA TYR A 39 4.46 -14.16 -8.86
C TYR A 39 3.43 -13.27 -9.57
N ASN A 40 2.71 -13.82 -10.56
CA ASN A 40 1.69 -13.07 -11.30
C ASN A 40 0.51 -12.66 -10.41
N PHE A 41 0.12 -13.52 -9.47
CA PHE A 41 -0.87 -13.18 -8.46
C PHE A 41 -0.42 -11.97 -7.62
N SER A 42 0.85 -11.95 -7.17
CA SER A 42 1.36 -10.83 -6.37
C SER A 42 1.52 -9.53 -7.16
N ILE A 43 1.76 -9.59 -8.47
CA ILE A 43 1.69 -8.39 -9.32
C ILE A 43 0.28 -7.81 -9.27
N ALA A 44 -0.75 -8.62 -9.47
CA ALA A 44 -2.14 -8.15 -9.46
C ALA A 44 -2.54 -7.58 -8.09
N THR A 45 -2.24 -8.29 -7.01
CA THR A 45 -2.59 -7.85 -5.64
C THR A 45 -1.80 -6.64 -5.18
N SER A 46 -0.53 -6.51 -5.56
CA SER A 46 0.27 -5.31 -5.27
C SER A 46 -0.21 -4.09 -6.03
N LEU A 47 -0.59 -4.22 -7.31
CA LEU A 47 -1.21 -3.13 -8.07
C LEU A 47 -2.54 -2.70 -7.46
N PHE A 48 -3.35 -3.65 -7.02
CA PHE A 48 -4.59 -3.36 -6.32
C PHE A 48 -4.33 -2.61 -5.00
N TYR A 49 -3.38 -3.08 -4.18
CA TYR A 49 -2.94 -2.41 -2.96
C TYR A 49 -2.49 -0.98 -3.22
N ILE A 50 -1.61 -0.78 -4.21
CA ILE A 50 -1.12 0.55 -4.61
C ILE A 50 -2.29 1.45 -5.01
N SER A 51 -3.27 0.94 -5.74
CA SER A 51 -4.44 1.71 -6.18
C SER A 51 -5.31 2.19 -5.02
N LEU A 52 -5.51 1.35 -3.99
CA LEU A 52 -6.25 1.74 -2.79
C LEU A 52 -5.53 2.84 -2.00
N ILE A 53 -4.24 2.67 -1.74
CA ILE A 53 -3.41 3.67 -1.04
C ILE A 53 -3.35 4.97 -1.84
N TYR A 54 -3.17 4.87 -3.17
CA TYR A 54 -3.18 6.03 -4.05
C TYR A 54 -4.49 6.80 -3.95
N SER A 55 -5.63 6.12 -3.99
CA SER A 55 -6.95 6.74 -3.91
C SER A 55 -7.14 7.52 -2.60
N ASP A 56 -6.77 6.93 -1.47
CA ASP A 56 -6.89 7.58 -0.17
C ASP A 56 -5.96 8.78 -0.05
N ALA A 57 -4.68 8.63 -0.39
CA ALA A 57 -3.69 9.71 -0.32
C ALA A 57 -4.03 10.86 -1.28
N TRP A 58 -4.47 10.56 -2.49
CA TRP A 58 -4.92 11.55 -3.46
C TRP A 58 -6.11 12.36 -2.94
N ASN A 59 -7.08 11.68 -2.33
CA ASN A 59 -8.25 12.34 -1.75
C ASN A 59 -7.87 13.25 -0.58
N PHE A 60 -6.92 12.85 0.27
CA PHE A 60 -6.38 13.72 1.32
C PHE A 60 -5.69 14.96 0.73
N GLY A 61 -4.81 14.77 -0.27
CA GLY A 61 -4.15 15.89 -0.95
C GLY A 61 -5.15 16.85 -1.58
N ARG A 62 -6.20 16.33 -2.23
CA ARG A 62 -7.26 17.14 -2.83
C ARG A 62 -8.07 17.94 -1.81
N ILE A 63 -8.32 17.38 -0.62
CA ILE A 63 -9.05 18.05 0.45
C ILE A 63 -8.16 19.12 1.08
N GLU A 64 -6.93 18.80 1.42
CA GLU A 64 -6.01 19.73 2.07
C GLU A 64 -5.52 20.82 1.09
N GLY A 65 -5.45 20.56 -0.21
CA GLY A 65 -5.09 21.53 -1.25
C GLY A 65 -6.18 22.56 -1.60
N LYS A 66 -7.29 22.59 -0.88
CA LYS A 66 -8.33 23.60 -1.09
C LYS A 66 -8.01 24.88 -0.34
N ALA A 67 -8.20 26.03 -1.01
CA ALA A 67 -7.86 27.36 -0.49
C ALA A 67 -8.52 27.73 0.86
N TYR A 68 -9.62 27.07 1.24
CA TYR A 68 -10.29 27.30 2.52
C TYR A 68 -9.79 26.39 3.67
N ASN A 69 -8.81 25.53 3.39
CA ASN A 69 -8.28 24.63 4.40
C ASN A 69 -7.15 25.36 5.17
N GLU A 70 -7.30 25.45 6.49
CA GLU A 70 -6.31 26.08 7.37
C GLU A 70 -5.04 25.22 7.55
N VAL A 71 -5.09 23.95 7.11
CA VAL A 71 -3.98 23.02 7.24
C VAL A 71 -2.95 23.31 6.15
N LYS A 72 -1.71 23.63 6.58
CA LYS A 72 -0.60 23.84 5.64
C LYS A 72 -0.34 22.58 4.82
N GLU A 73 -0.48 22.70 3.52
CA GLU A 73 -0.23 21.63 2.55
C GLU A 73 1.24 21.19 2.58
N SER A 74 1.47 19.88 2.66
CA SER A 74 2.80 19.31 2.50
C SER A 74 2.71 17.82 2.15
N PRO A 75 3.34 17.36 1.05
CA PRO A 75 3.38 15.94 0.70
C PRO A 75 4.01 15.07 1.80
N LEU A 76 4.88 15.65 2.65
CA LEU A 76 5.45 14.96 3.81
C LEU A 76 4.39 14.55 4.82
N ARG A 77 3.25 15.23 4.88
CA ARG A 77 2.14 14.83 5.77
C ARG A 77 1.62 13.44 5.43
N ALA A 78 1.52 13.10 4.14
CA ALA A 78 1.10 11.76 3.71
C ALA A 78 2.13 10.69 4.12
N VAL A 79 3.42 11.01 4.06
CA VAL A 79 4.50 10.11 4.53
C VAL A 79 4.41 9.91 6.05
N ILE A 80 4.23 11.01 6.81
CA ILE A 80 4.07 10.95 8.26
C ILE A 80 2.80 10.17 8.63
N ALA A 81 1.72 10.32 7.87
CA ALA A 81 0.50 9.56 8.09
C ALA A 81 0.67 8.05 7.87
N CYS A 82 1.68 7.61 7.10
CA CYS A 82 2.02 6.19 6.96
C CYS A 82 2.71 5.60 8.20
N PHE A 83 3.05 6.41 9.21
CA PHE A 83 3.89 5.99 10.35
C PHE A 83 3.36 4.74 11.07
N ILE A 84 2.06 4.65 11.34
CA ILE A 84 1.50 3.49 12.06
C ILE A 84 1.68 2.17 11.29
N PRO A 85 1.22 2.04 10.03
CA PRO A 85 1.43 0.81 9.28
C PRO A 85 2.91 0.52 8.99
N LEU A 86 3.74 1.56 8.82
CA LEU A 86 5.20 1.40 8.66
C LEU A 86 5.84 0.84 9.92
N LEU A 87 5.47 1.34 11.10
CA LEU A 87 6.02 0.90 12.38
C LEU A 87 5.72 -0.58 12.62
N VAL A 88 4.50 -1.03 12.36
CA VAL A 88 4.13 -2.45 12.47
C VAL A 88 4.94 -3.29 11.49
N GLY A 89 5.08 -2.86 10.24
CA GLY A 89 5.90 -3.55 9.25
C GLY A 89 7.38 -3.64 9.66
N LEU A 90 7.97 -2.55 10.17
CA LEU A 90 9.34 -2.53 10.66
C LEU A 90 9.56 -3.49 11.84
N ILE A 91 8.59 -3.60 12.75
CA ILE A 91 8.66 -4.57 13.84
C ILE A 91 8.81 -6.00 13.30
N PHE A 92 8.01 -6.37 12.27
CA PHE A 92 8.15 -7.70 11.67
C PHE A 92 9.50 -7.90 10.98
N ILE A 93 10.02 -6.88 10.28
CA ILE A 93 11.37 -6.96 9.69
C ILE A 93 12.43 -7.18 10.75
N LEU A 94 12.37 -6.45 11.86
CA LEU A 94 13.32 -6.59 12.97
C LEU A 94 13.22 -7.98 13.60
N LEU A 95 12.02 -8.48 13.88
CA LEU A 95 11.83 -9.83 14.43
C LEU A 95 12.42 -10.91 13.53
N ILE A 96 12.28 -10.77 12.21
CA ILE A 96 12.88 -11.70 11.24
C ILE A 96 14.41 -11.53 11.20
N ALA A 97 14.92 -10.29 11.22
CA ALA A 97 16.34 -9.99 11.15
C ALA A 97 17.10 -10.47 12.38
N PHE A 98 16.48 -10.47 13.55
CA PHE A 98 17.05 -11.01 14.81
C PHE A 98 16.79 -12.50 15.00
N ASP A 99 16.38 -13.19 13.94
CA ASP A 99 16.16 -14.65 13.93
C ASP A 99 15.22 -15.14 15.06
N VAL A 100 14.20 -14.33 15.37
CA VAL A 100 13.13 -14.75 16.28
C VAL A 100 12.29 -15.80 15.52
N ASN A 101 12.86 -17.02 15.44
CA ASN A 101 12.32 -18.16 14.70
C ASN A 101 11.08 -18.76 15.36
N SER A 102 10.03 -17.96 15.46
CA SER A 102 8.69 -18.44 15.78
C SER A 102 7.92 -18.66 14.48
N ILE A 103 7.39 -19.86 14.28
CA ILE A 103 6.45 -20.17 13.19
C ILE A 103 5.33 -19.12 13.15
N LEU A 104 4.88 -18.67 14.32
CA LEU A 104 3.85 -17.64 14.46
C LEU A 104 4.32 -16.29 13.88
N VAL A 105 5.53 -15.83 14.21
CA VAL A 105 6.09 -14.56 13.71
C VAL A 105 6.20 -14.60 12.19
N SER A 106 6.76 -15.67 11.64
CA SER A 106 6.89 -15.85 10.19
C SER A 106 5.53 -15.89 9.50
N PHE A 107 4.52 -16.53 10.09
CA PHE A 107 3.18 -16.60 9.55
C PHE A 107 2.52 -15.20 9.54
N ILE A 108 2.54 -14.48 10.67
CA ILE A 108 1.93 -13.15 10.78
C ILE A 108 2.63 -12.16 9.84
N ALA A 109 3.96 -12.22 9.73
CA ALA A 109 4.71 -11.40 8.80
C ALA A 109 4.32 -11.68 7.33
N LYS A 110 4.17 -12.95 6.94
CA LYS A 110 3.67 -13.32 5.60
C LYS A 110 2.27 -12.79 5.34
N VAL A 111 1.39 -12.83 6.33
CA VAL A 111 0.05 -12.23 6.23
C VAL A 111 0.14 -10.70 6.07
N TRP A 112 0.98 -10.03 6.87
CA TRP A 112 1.15 -8.57 6.79
C TRP A 112 1.65 -8.10 5.41
N TYR A 113 2.53 -8.90 4.78
CA TYR A 113 3.06 -8.61 3.45
C TYR A 113 2.37 -9.38 2.32
N MET A 114 1.18 -9.92 2.55
CA MET A 114 0.48 -10.80 1.62
C MET A 114 0.33 -10.24 0.19
N PRO A 115 0.06 -8.95 -0.05
CA PRO A 115 -0.01 -8.42 -1.41
C PRO A 115 1.28 -8.59 -2.22
N PHE A 116 2.42 -8.77 -1.54
CA PHE A 116 3.75 -8.89 -2.12
C PHE A 116 4.34 -10.30 -2.02
N LEU A 117 3.57 -11.27 -1.54
CA LEU A 117 4.07 -12.60 -1.14
C LEU A 117 4.83 -13.35 -2.24
N GLY A 118 4.40 -13.24 -3.50
CA GLY A 118 5.06 -13.92 -4.62
C GLY A 118 6.39 -13.28 -5.08
N PHE A 119 6.76 -12.12 -4.54
CA PHE A 119 8.07 -11.51 -4.78
C PHE A 119 9.12 -12.05 -3.82
N TYR A 120 8.70 -12.73 -2.74
CA TYR A 120 9.60 -13.41 -1.83
C TYR A 120 9.90 -14.80 -2.38
N LYS A 121 11.18 -15.17 -2.44
CA LYS A 121 11.53 -16.52 -2.84
C LYS A 121 10.88 -17.55 -1.89
N SER A 122 10.41 -18.64 -2.46
CA SER A 122 9.67 -19.71 -1.81
C SER A 122 10.44 -20.44 -0.69
N ASP A 123 11.76 -20.28 -0.66
CA ASP A 123 12.62 -20.93 0.33
C ASP A 123 12.55 -20.23 1.69
N ALA A 124 12.80 -20.97 2.76
CA ALA A 124 12.55 -20.60 4.15
C ALA A 124 13.09 -19.21 4.60
N ASN A 125 13.97 -18.60 3.82
CA ASN A 125 14.55 -17.30 4.09
C ASN A 125 13.83 -16.21 3.29
N ILE A 126 12.93 -15.47 3.95
CA ILE A 126 12.34 -14.25 3.39
C ILE A 126 13.48 -13.25 3.17
N SER A 127 13.64 -12.76 1.94
CA SER A 127 14.64 -11.74 1.65
C SER A 127 14.29 -10.44 2.39
N ILE A 128 15.11 -10.05 3.36
CA ILE A 128 14.97 -8.79 4.11
C ILE A 128 14.90 -7.59 3.14
N LEU A 129 15.68 -7.63 2.05
CA LEU A 129 15.62 -6.59 1.02
C LEU A 129 14.22 -6.48 0.39
N ALA A 130 13.58 -7.61 0.07
CA ALA A 130 12.24 -7.60 -0.51
C ALA A 130 11.20 -7.06 0.47
N LEU A 131 11.36 -7.32 1.78
CA LEU A 131 10.52 -6.74 2.81
C LEU A 131 10.68 -5.21 2.90
N PHE A 132 11.91 -4.71 2.85
CA PHE A 132 12.16 -3.26 2.82
C PHE A 132 11.58 -2.58 1.58
N VAL A 133 11.69 -3.20 0.41
CA VAL A 133 11.06 -2.70 -0.82
C VAL A 133 9.56 -2.65 -0.65
N SER A 134 8.95 -3.71 -0.11
CA SER A 134 7.49 -3.76 0.08
C SER A 134 6.98 -2.70 1.05
N ILE A 135 7.70 -2.44 2.13
CA ILE A 135 7.32 -1.40 3.10
C ILE A 135 7.49 0.01 2.51
N ALA A 136 8.48 0.23 1.64
CA ALA A 136 8.74 1.51 0.99
C ALA A 136 7.64 1.89 -0.03
N VAL A 137 6.91 0.93 -0.58
CA VAL A 137 5.81 1.18 -1.52
C VAL A 137 4.75 2.09 -0.91
N LEU A 138 4.40 1.90 0.36
CA LEU A 138 3.37 2.69 1.04
C LEU A 138 3.69 4.19 1.10
N PRO A 139 4.82 4.64 1.67
CA PRO A 139 5.14 6.06 1.75
C PRO A 139 5.41 6.68 0.38
N ILE A 140 6.03 5.96 -0.54
CA ILE A 140 6.31 6.45 -1.90
C ILE A 140 4.99 6.70 -2.64
N THR A 141 4.09 5.72 -2.64
CA THR A 141 2.76 5.85 -3.26
C THR A 141 1.97 7.00 -2.64
N SER A 142 1.97 7.10 -1.30
CA SER A 142 1.25 8.14 -0.58
C SER A 142 1.79 9.53 -0.88
N PHE A 143 3.10 9.70 -0.97
CA PHE A 143 3.74 10.97 -1.34
C PHE A 143 3.32 11.43 -2.74
N ILE A 144 3.46 10.55 -3.74
CA ILE A 144 3.12 10.84 -5.14
C ILE A 144 1.62 11.15 -5.28
N ALA A 145 0.77 10.33 -4.67
CA ALA A 145 -0.66 10.47 -4.75
C ALA A 145 -1.16 11.75 -4.07
N TYR A 146 -0.63 12.06 -2.89
CA TYR A 146 -0.97 13.28 -2.17
C TYR A 146 -0.59 14.52 -2.98
N PHE A 147 0.63 14.54 -3.55
CA PHE A 147 1.09 15.64 -4.41
C PHE A 147 0.18 15.80 -5.64
N ALA A 148 -0.19 14.70 -6.29
CA ALA A 148 -1.14 14.72 -7.40
C ALA A 148 -2.52 15.26 -6.97
N GLY A 149 -2.99 14.88 -5.79
CA GLY A 149 -4.23 15.37 -5.21
C GLY A 149 -4.22 16.88 -4.93
N MET A 150 -3.14 17.41 -4.34
CA MET A 150 -2.95 18.86 -4.12
C MET A 150 -3.04 19.66 -5.42
N LYS A 151 -2.48 19.12 -6.50
CA LYS A 151 -2.54 19.73 -7.85
C LYS A 151 -3.86 19.47 -8.57
N ASN A 152 -4.81 18.83 -7.91
CA ASN A 152 -6.09 18.38 -8.48
C ASN A 152 -5.90 17.60 -9.80
N PHE A 153 -4.77 16.88 -9.89
CA PHE A 153 -4.40 16.09 -11.06
C PHE A 153 -5.09 14.73 -11.01
N SER A 154 -6.01 14.50 -11.93
CA SER A 154 -6.68 13.21 -12.11
C SER A 154 -6.26 12.57 -13.43
N VAL A 155 -5.69 11.37 -13.34
CA VAL A 155 -5.32 10.57 -14.51
C VAL A 155 -6.56 10.20 -15.33
N LEU A 156 -7.69 9.91 -14.66
CA LEU A 156 -8.94 9.54 -15.30
C LEU A 156 -9.52 10.70 -16.13
N ASP A 157 -9.43 11.93 -15.63
CA ASP A 157 -9.90 13.12 -16.37
C ASP A 157 -9.08 13.36 -17.64
N LYS A 158 -7.75 13.15 -17.56
CA LYS A 158 -6.89 13.23 -18.76
C LYS A 158 -7.21 12.15 -19.79
N ILE A 159 -7.41 10.90 -19.35
CA ILE A 159 -7.77 9.80 -20.26
C ILE A 159 -9.13 10.09 -20.92
N SER A 160 -10.11 10.57 -20.16
CA SER A 160 -11.43 10.93 -20.68
C SER A 160 -11.36 12.11 -21.67
N ALA A 161 -10.53 13.11 -21.39
CA ALA A 161 -10.30 14.24 -22.28
C ALA A 161 -9.62 13.82 -23.61
N LEU A 162 -8.67 12.86 -23.55
CA LEU A 162 -8.05 12.31 -24.75
C LEU A 162 -9.05 11.52 -25.61
N LYS A 163 -9.98 10.78 -25.01
CA LYS A 163 -11.05 10.08 -25.73
C LYS A 163 -12.02 11.05 -26.43
N ARG A 164 -12.31 12.21 -25.82
CA ARG A 164 -13.19 13.23 -26.42
C ARG A 164 -12.54 13.95 -27.62
N LYS A 165 -11.21 14.09 -27.63
CA LYS A 165 -10.49 14.72 -28.75
C LYS A 165 -10.34 13.80 -29.97
N LYS A 166 -10.58 12.49 -29.83
CA LYS A 166 -10.49 11.50 -30.94
C LYS A 166 -11.85 11.20 -31.60
N LYS A 167 -12.93 11.83 -31.13
CA LYS A 167 -14.24 11.86 -31.78
C LYS A 167 -14.44 13.20 -32.46
#